data_4c462bcb0959d3d251c62099cccc9780
#
_entry.id   4c462bcb0959d3d251c62099cccc9780
#
_cell.length_a   1.000
_cell.length_b   1.000
_cell.length_c   1.000
_cell.angle_alpha   90.00
_cell.angle_beta   90.00
_cell.angle_gamma   90.00
#
_symmetry.space_group_name_H-M   'P 1'
#
loop_
_entity.id
_entity.type
_entity.pdbx_description
1 polymer ?
#
loop_
_entity_poly.entity_id
_entity_poly.type
_entity_poly.pdbx_seq_one_letter_code
_entity_poly.pdbx_strand_id
1 'polypeptide(L)'
;MTIFRIAPRWLAIIALSACSTTSQVMPVLSSSGRPVVATEGGVLSGAVDPSSGVFVFRGISYAAPPVGDARWRAPARAASWTGVRSAEKDGKNCVQDQVYSDIDAFAAGISEDCLYLNVWTTTASANAGRPVMVWIHGGGYTAGYGDEPRHNGSRLAQKGAVVVTLNYRMGAFGFFAHPALAAESNGASGNYGIMDQVAALQWVQRNIAQFGGDPAKVTIFGESAGGNSVGALIASPLAKGLFRGGILQSGTGLGGPRSKDDMYAEGVRFASVLGVSGAGADAAATLRSVPADSLQRATRKPDGKGGFTSVFATRLTRDGLVLPTTVDSALARGSANIVPVLVGANGGEGDNAYAAARAFSRLTTAKGQKAWLYLFTRVGEDSVNRKRGAYHSADITFTFGIPHPLLASAGSTPYDSTLAEAMTDYFVSFANTLDPNGPPNSGKLPRWPVYAPGVDTYLELGPQTAARDGYRRIVADSLDLMARRRGDVRP
;
A
#
# COMPACT_ATOMS: atom_id res chain seq x y z
N MET A 1 -76.18 -42.03 29.36
CA MET A 1 -74.80 -42.23 28.87
C MET A 1 -74.64 -41.41 27.58
N THR A 2 -74.23 -40.14 27.69
CA THR A 2 -74.19 -39.17 26.60
C THR A 2 -72.77 -38.92 26.25
N ILE A 3 -72.32 -39.27 25.05
CA ILE A 3 -70.96 -39.13 24.53
C ILE A 3 -70.85 -37.78 23.83
N PHE A 4 -70.08 -36.89 24.40
CA PHE A 4 -69.69 -35.64 23.74
C PHE A 4 -68.58 -35.89 22.74
N ARG A 5 -68.78 -35.54 21.47
CA ARG A 5 -67.78 -35.49 20.40
C ARG A 5 -67.12 -34.10 20.40
N ILE A 6 -65.79 -34.07 20.61
CA ILE A 6 -64.96 -32.86 20.46
C ILE A 6 -64.43 -32.81 19.02
N ALA A 7 -64.76 -31.73 18.30
CA ALA A 7 -64.21 -31.45 16.96
C ALA A 7 -62.87 -30.77 17.06
N PRO A 8 -61.88 -31.08 16.20
CA PRO A 8 -60.58 -30.40 16.22
C PRO A 8 -60.63 -29.04 15.57
N ARG A 9 -60.18 -28.00 16.28
CA ARG A 9 -59.95 -26.64 15.75
C ARG A 9 -58.63 -26.67 14.97
N TRP A 10 -58.70 -26.34 13.67
CA TRP A 10 -57.57 -26.06 12.83
C TRP A 10 -57.03 -24.65 13.15
N LEU A 11 -55.80 -24.54 13.69
CA LEU A 11 -55.05 -23.27 13.73
C LEU A 11 -54.47 -23.02 12.36
N ALA A 12 -54.93 -21.97 11.68
CA ALA A 12 -54.27 -21.46 10.50
C ALA A 12 -53.05 -20.63 10.94
N ILE A 13 -51.84 -21.14 10.65
CA ILE A 13 -50.59 -20.39 10.80
C ILE A 13 -50.47 -19.47 9.59
N ILE A 14 -50.73 -18.17 9.78
CA ILE A 14 -50.43 -17.13 8.79
C ILE A 14 -48.88 -16.90 8.87
N ALA A 15 -48.15 -17.43 7.88
CA ALA A 15 -46.77 -17.10 7.64
C ALA A 15 -46.69 -15.65 7.11
N LEU A 16 -46.33 -14.72 7.97
CA LEU A 16 -45.92 -13.38 7.54
C LEU A 16 -44.52 -13.50 6.85
N SER A 17 -44.56 -13.49 5.51
CA SER A 17 -43.34 -13.25 4.73
C SER A 17 -42.86 -11.82 5.01
N ALA A 18 -41.83 -11.69 5.86
CA ALA A 18 -41.10 -10.45 6.00
C ALA A 18 -40.34 -10.21 4.69
N CYS A 19 -40.88 -9.41 3.79
CA CYS A 19 -40.17 -8.79 2.70
C CYS A 19 -39.12 -7.85 3.34
N SER A 20 -37.87 -8.31 3.48
CA SER A 20 -36.77 -7.44 3.81
C SER A 20 -36.48 -6.54 2.61
N THR A 21 -37.15 -5.39 2.57
CA THR A 21 -36.74 -4.28 1.71
C THR A 21 -35.39 -3.81 2.25
N THR A 22 -34.30 -4.24 1.61
CA THR A 22 -33.00 -3.57 1.74
C THR A 22 -33.21 -2.13 1.27
N SER A 23 -33.45 -1.22 2.21
CA SER A 23 -33.37 0.21 1.96
C SER A 23 -31.97 0.49 1.43
N GLN A 24 -31.85 0.69 0.13
CA GLN A 24 -30.64 1.30 -0.44
C GLN A 24 -30.58 2.71 0.15
N VAL A 25 -29.71 2.89 1.12
CA VAL A 25 -29.40 4.22 1.64
C VAL A 25 -28.72 4.95 0.49
N MET A 26 -29.47 5.86 -0.13
CA MET A 26 -28.94 6.73 -1.18
C MET A 26 -27.79 7.54 -0.62
N PRO A 27 -26.71 7.77 -1.41
CA PRO A 27 -25.62 8.65 -0.98
C PRO A 27 -26.18 10.03 -0.62
N VAL A 28 -25.71 10.61 0.47
CA VAL A 28 -26.07 11.97 0.82
C VAL A 28 -25.37 12.90 -0.17
N LEU A 29 -26.11 13.36 -1.17
CA LEU A 29 -25.65 14.39 -2.08
C LEU A 29 -25.99 15.76 -1.48
N SER A 30 -25.07 16.71 -1.60
CA SER A 30 -25.37 18.12 -1.33
C SER A 30 -26.42 18.64 -2.32
N SER A 31 -26.99 19.82 -2.06
CA SER A 31 -27.89 20.51 -3.01
C SER A 31 -27.24 20.77 -4.37
N SER A 32 -25.91 20.75 -4.46
CA SER A 32 -25.13 20.84 -5.71
C SER A 32 -24.83 19.50 -6.38
N GLY A 33 -25.39 18.37 -5.91
CA GLY A 33 -25.16 17.03 -6.47
C GLY A 33 -23.79 16.41 -6.11
N ARG A 34 -23.04 17.00 -5.18
CA ARG A 34 -21.74 16.50 -4.74
C ARG A 34 -21.86 15.46 -3.64
N PRO A 35 -21.03 14.40 -3.63
CA PRO A 35 -21.02 13.45 -2.54
C PRO A 35 -20.49 14.10 -1.25
N VAL A 36 -21.18 13.87 -0.14
CA VAL A 36 -20.84 14.41 1.18
C VAL A 36 -20.72 13.29 2.17
N VAL A 37 -19.65 13.30 2.97
CA VAL A 37 -19.41 12.31 4.04
C VAL A 37 -19.00 13.01 5.34
N ALA A 38 -19.41 12.44 6.47
CA ALA A 38 -18.99 12.88 7.80
C ALA A 38 -17.86 11.97 8.29
N THR A 39 -16.70 12.56 8.59
CA THR A 39 -15.54 11.88 9.19
C THR A 39 -15.39 12.29 10.65
N GLU A 40 -14.48 11.63 11.39
CA GLU A 40 -14.15 12.04 12.76
C GLU A 40 -13.63 13.48 12.85
N GLY A 41 -13.01 13.99 11.78
CA GLY A 41 -12.48 15.37 11.72
C GLY A 41 -13.51 16.42 11.36
N GLY A 42 -14.58 16.05 10.67
CA GLY A 42 -15.62 16.95 10.16
C GLY A 42 -16.23 16.47 8.85
N VAL A 43 -17.04 17.33 8.22
CA VAL A 43 -17.74 16.99 6.99
C VAL A 43 -16.87 17.32 5.77
N LEU A 44 -16.84 16.40 4.80
CA LEU A 44 -16.13 16.53 3.53
C LEU A 44 -17.12 16.53 2.36
N SER A 45 -16.87 17.40 1.37
CA SER A 45 -17.55 17.38 0.06
C SER A 45 -16.55 16.97 -1.01
N GLY A 46 -16.80 15.85 -1.69
CA GLY A 46 -15.98 15.33 -2.78
C GLY A 46 -16.47 15.78 -4.16
N ALA A 47 -15.89 15.18 -5.19
CA ALA A 47 -16.25 15.34 -6.58
C ALA A 47 -16.83 14.05 -7.16
N VAL A 48 -17.52 14.16 -8.29
CA VAL A 48 -17.87 13.02 -9.15
C VAL A 48 -16.93 13.07 -10.35
N ASP A 49 -16.19 12.00 -10.60
CA ASP A 49 -15.42 11.85 -11.82
C ASP A 49 -16.38 11.69 -13.01
N PRO A 50 -16.40 12.67 -13.95
CA PRO A 50 -17.40 12.67 -15.02
C PRO A 50 -17.23 11.51 -16.01
N SER A 51 -16.03 10.92 -16.09
CA SER A 51 -15.73 9.83 -17.02
C SER A 51 -16.17 8.47 -16.48
N SER A 52 -16.15 8.29 -15.17
CA SER A 52 -16.40 7.01 -14.51
C SER A 52 -17.65 6.97 -13.62
N GLY A 53 -18.19 8.14 -13.23
CA GLY A 53 -19.26 8.26 -12.25
C GLY A 53 -18.83 7.94 -10.80
N VAL A 54 -17.54 7.74 -10.58
CA VAL A 54 -16.95 7.42 -9.26
C VAL A 54 -16.88 8.67 -8.40
N PHE A 55 -17.23 8.55 -7.14
CA PHE A 55 -17.03 9.61 -6.14
C PHE A 55 -15.57 9.63 -5.71
N VAL A 56 -14.97 10.81 -5.76
CA VAL A 56 -13.56 11.04 -5.43
C VAL A 56 -13.46 12.09 -4.34
N PHE A 57 -12.75 11.76 -3.28
CA PHE A 57 -12.40 12.66 -2.19
C PHE A 57 -10.89 12.76 -2.13
N ARG A 58 -10.34 13.95 -2.30
CA ARG A 58 -8.90 14.23 -2.42
C ARG A 58 -8.38 15.12 -1.31
N GLY A 59 -7.09 14.98 -0.98
CA GLY A 59 -6.41 15.84 -0.04
C GLY A 59 -6.97 15.79 1.39
N ILE A 60 -7.41 14.62 1.83
CA ILE A 60 -7.92 14.40 3.17
C ILE A 60 -6.73 14.28 4.14
N SER A 61 -6.61 15.18 5.11
CA SER A 61 -5.58 15.08 6.14
C SER A 61 -5.88 13.89 7.06
N TYR A 62 -5.01 12.89 7.10
CA TYR A 62 -5.14 11.75 8.01
C TYR A 62 -4.33 11.93 9.30
N ALA A 63 -3.39 12.88 9.30
CA ALA A 63 -2.57 13.27 10.44
C ALA A 63 -2.31 14.78 10.43
N ALA A 64 -1.85 15.31 11.56
CA ALA A 64 -1.40 16.69 11.67
C ALA A 64 -0.11 16.90 10.85
N PRO A 65 0.14 18.13 10.32
CA PRO A 65 1.34 18.45 9.60
C PRO A 65 2.61 18.14 10.42
N PRO A 66 3.56 17.35 9.91
CA PRO A 66 4.79 16.99 10.62
C PRO A 66 5.88 18.05 10.43
N VAL A 67 5.57 19.30 10.78
CA VAL A 67 6.41 20.47 10.57
C VAL A 67 7.03 20.99 11.89
N GLY A 68 8.14 21.70 11.82
CA GLY A 68 8.80 22.28 12.99
C GLY A 68 9.13 21.23 14.06
N ASP A 69 8.62 21.39 15.27
CA ASP A 69 8.84 20.47 16.38
C ASP A 69 8.21 19.08 16.16
N ALA A 70 7.26 18.95 15.23
CA ALA A 70 6.67 17.67 14.84
C ALA A 70 7.51 16.91 13.81
N ARG A 71 8.53 17.54 13.20
CA ARG A 71 9.46 16.85 12.30
C ARG A 71 10.17 15.73 13.07
N TRP A 72 10.23 14.54 12.46
CA TRP A 72 10.79 13.33 13.07
C TRP A 72 10.14 12.93 14.40
N ARG A 73 8.82 13.15 14.50
CA ARG A 73 7.97 12.55 15.54
C ARG A 73 6.94 11.62 14.93
N ALA A 74 6.37 10.76 15.75
CA ALA A 74 5.20 9.98 15.36
C ALA A 74 4.06 10.93 14.92
N PRO A 75 3.30 10.58 13.87
CA PRO A 75 2.21 11.42 13.40
C PRO A 75 1.12 11.57 14.46
N ALA A 76 0.69 12.81 14.70
CA ALA A 76 -0.43 13.11 15.56
C ALA A 76 -1.74 13.15 14.77
N ARG A 77 -2.89 13.05 15.44
CA ARG A 77 -4.20 13.19 14.78
C ARG A 77 -4.37 14.56 14.14
N ALA A 78 -4.98 14.60 12.96
CA ALA A 78 -5.37 15.84 12.31
C ALA A 78 -6.38 16.61 13.19
N ALA A 79 -6.32 17.94 13.14
CA ALA A 79 -7.30 18.78 13.82
C ALA A 79 -8.69 18.63 13.18
N SER A 80 -9.73 18.62 14.01
CA SER A 80 -11.11 18.67 13.56
C SER A 80 -11.48 20.07 13.06
N TRP A 81 -12.54 20.14 12.25
CA TRP A 81 -13.06 21.41 11.72
C TRP A 81 -14.59 21.46 11.78
N THR A 82 -15.12 22.67 11.75
CA THR A 82 -16.55 22.91 11.63
C THR A 82 -16.94 23.21 10.19
N GLY A 83 -18.20 22.94 9.82
CA GLY A 83 -18.70 23.15 8.47
C GLY A 83 -18.24 22.08 7.49
N VAL A 84 -18.44 22.35 6.20
CA VAL A 84 -18.10 21.45 5.10
C VAL A 84 -16.78 21.89 4.48
N ARG A 85 -15.79 20.99 4.45
CA ARG A 85 -14.50 21.21 3.77
C ARG A 85 -14.51 20.55 2.40
N SER A 86 -14.04 21.26 1.37
CA SER A 86 -13.86 20.69 0.03
C SER A 86 -12.72 19.66 0.04
N ALA A 87 -12.97 18.49 -0.54
CA ALA A 87 -12.04 17.41 -0.79
C ALA A 87 -11.96 17.10 -2.30
N GLU A 88 -11.81 18.15 -3.12
CA GLU A 88 -11.78 18.04 -4.58
C GLU A 88 -10.38 18.20 -5.17
N LYS A 89 -9.43 18.71 -4.38
CA LYS A 89 -8.05 18.98 -4.81
C LYS A 89 -7.09 18.08 -4.04
N ASP A 90 -6.07 17.61 -4.71
CA ASP A 90 -4.99 16.84 -4.09
C ASP A 90 -4.26 17.69 -3.05
N GLY A 91 -3.81 17.03 -1.98
CA GLY A 91 -2.92 17.63 -0.98
C GLY A 91 -1.51 17.80 -1.54
N LYS A 92 -0.67 18.55 -0.81
CA LYS A 92 0.76 18.65 -1.17
C LYS A 92 1.44 17.30 -1.07
N ASN A 93 2.40 17.06 -1.97
CA ASN A 93 3.25 15.88 -1.92
C ASN A 93 4.37 16.07 -0.90
N CYS A 94 4.89 15.00 -0.33
CA CYS A 94 5.98 15.08 0.63
C CYS A 94 7.26 15.57 -0.05
N VAL A 95 8.11 16.25 0.73
CA VAL A 95 9.38 16.78 0.24
C VAL A 95 10.22 15.68 -0.39
N GLN A 96 10.58 15.86 -1.65
CA GLN A 96 11.30 14.91 -2.49
C GLN A 96 11.88 15.57 -3.72
N ASP A 97 12.74 14.87 -4.45
CA ASP A 97 13.25 15.27 -5.76
C ASP A 97 12.64 14.40 -6.85
N GLN A 98 12.57 14.92 -8.08
CA GLN A 98 12.21 14.16 -9.28
C GLN A 98 13.39 13.26 -9.68
N VAL A 99 13.51 12.09 -9.05
CA VAL A 99 14.65 11.17 -9.26
C VAL A 99 14.35 10.05 -10.25
N TYR A 100 13.08 9.79 -10.56
CA TYR A 100 12.64 8.76 -11.49
C TYR A 100 11.86 9.38 -12.65
N SER A 101 12.16 8.95 -13.87
CA SER A 101 11.53 9.46 -15.09
C SER A 101 10.12 8.89 -15.35
N ASP A 102 9.74 7.85 -14.61
CA ASP A 102 8.43 7.20 -14.67
C ASP A 102 7.46 7.69 -13.57
N ILE A 103 7.88 8.63 -12.74
CA ILE A 103 7.04 9.36 -11.79
C ILE A 103 6.71 10.72 -12.39
N ASP A 104 5.43 11.06 -12.50
CA ASP A 104 4.97 12.34 -13.06
C ASP A 104 5.38 13.55 -12.20
N ALA A 105 5.33 14.74 -12.77
CA ALA A 105 5.64 15.96 -12.06
C ALA A 105 4.62 16.24 -10.92
N PHE A 106 5.08 16.85 -9.83
CA PHE A 106 4.30 17.13 -8.62
C PHE A 106 3.33 18.30 -8.83
N ALA A 107 2.19 18.05 -9.47
CA ALA A 107 1.22 19.09 -9.83
C ALA A 107 0.68 19.86 -8.60
N ALA A 108 0.47 19.19 -7.47
CA ALA A 108 0.06 19.81 -6.21
C ALA A 108 1.19 20.59 -5.51
N GLY A 109 2.46 20.43 -5.97
CA GLY A 109 3.67 20.93 -5.32
C GLY A 109 4.06 20.12 -4.09
N ILE A 110 5.22 20.42 -3.51
CA ILE A 110 5.82 19.69 -2.38
C ILE A 110 5.76 20.48 -1.07
N SER A 111 5.65 19.81 0.07
CA SER A 111 5.66 20.40 1.41
C SER A 111 6.01 19.35 2.46
N GLU A 112 6.45 19.77 3.66
CA GLU A 112 6.45 18.91 4.84
C GLU A 112 5.02 18.64 5.34
N ASP A 113 4.08 19.58 5.16
CA ASP A 113 2.64 19.36 5.34
C ASP A 113 2.12 18.56 4.15
N CYS A 114 2.19 17.22 4.26
CA CYS A 114 1.95 16.30 3.16
C CYS A 114 1.19 15.02 3.54
N LEU A 115 0.76 14.88 4.79
CA LEU A 115 0.12 13.66 5.28
C LEU A 115 -1.35 13.61 4.87
N TYR A 116 -1.56 13.44 3.58
CA TYR A 116 -2.86 13.40 2.92
C TYR A 116 -3.14 12.03 2.30
N LEU A 117 -4.42 11.70 2.19
CA LEU A 117 -4.91 10.53 1.47
C LEU A 117 -6.08 10.92 0.55
N ASN A 118 -6.37 10.04 -0.41
CA ASN A 118 -7.48 10.18 -1.34
C ASN A 118 -8.35 8.92 -1.27
N VAL A 119 -9.65 9.05 -1.56
CA VAL A 119 -10.62 7.96 -1.52
C VAL A 119 -11.44 7.95 -2.80
N TRP A 120 -11.54 6.79 -3.46
CA TRP A 120 -12.43 6.52 -4.58
C TRP A 120 -13.49 5.51 -4.17
N THR A 121 -14.76 5.79 -4.46
CA THR A 121 -15.87 4.90 -4.16
C THR A 121 -17.03 5.13 -5.13
N THR A 122 -17.82 4.11 -5.40
CA THR A 122 -19.08 4.25 -6.15
C THR A 122 -20.29 4.49 -5.25
N THR A 123 -20.08 4.58 -3.92
CA THR A 123 -21.13 4.85 -2.96
C THR A 123 -20.57 5.62 -1.76
N ALA A 124 -21.21 6.70 -1.36
CA ALA A 124 -20.96 7.39 -0.10
C ALA A 124 -22.01 7.00 0.96
N SER A 125 -22.51 5.77 0.89
CA SER A 125 -23.45 5.22 1.85
C SER A 125 -22.69 4.49 2.94
N ALA A 126 -22.81 4.96 4.17
CA ALA A 126 -22.29 4.25 5.33
C ALA A 126 -22.82 2.82 5.34
N ASN A 127 -21.94 1.85 5.70
CA ASN A 127 -22.29 0.44 5.83
C ASN A 127 -22.59 -0.31 4.51
N ALA A 128 -22.17 0.18 3.35
CA ALA A 128 -22.26 -0.61 2.12
C ALA A 128 -21.38 -1.89 2.15
N GLY A 129 -20.46 -1.99 3.13
CA GLY A 129 -19.72 -3.21 3.44
C GLY A 129 -18.72 -3.65 2.38
N ARG A 130 -18.26 -2.70 1.55
CA ARG A 130 -17.32 -2.97 0.44
C ARG A 130 -15.91 -3.29 0.93
N PRO A 131 -15.15 -4.13 0.21
CA PRO A 131 -13.73 -4.30 0.49
C PRO A 131 -12.98 -2.97 0.31
N VAL A 132 -11.97 -2.76 1.14
CA VAL A 132 -11.13 -1.57 1.13
C VAL A 132 -9.74 -1.95 0.65
N MET A 133 -9.22 -1.24 -0.34
CA MET A 133 -7.88 -1.43 -0.88
C MET A 133 -7.06 -0.18 -0.62
N VAL A 134 -5.99 -0.29 0.19
CA VAL A 134 -5.13 0.84 0.58
C VAL A 134 -3.80 0.74 -0.15
N TRP A 135 -3.57 1.64 -1.10
CA TRP A 135 -2.35 1.71 -1.90
C TRP A 135 -1.23 2.45 -1.18
N ILE A 136 -0.07 1.82 -1.15
CA ILE A 136 1.18 2.40 -0.67
C ILE A 136 2.14 2.48 -1.87
N HIS A 137 2.44 3.71 -2.30
CA HIS A 137 3.27 3.93 -3.48
C HIS A 137 4.73 3.51 -3.28
N GLY A 138 5.41 3.20 -4.40
CA GLY A 138 6.84 2.89 -4.45
C GLY A 138 7.74 4.12 -4.50
N GLY A 139 8.86 4.00 -5.22
CA GLY A 139 9.83 5.08 -5.41
C GLY A 139 10.98 5.08 -4.42
N GLY A 140 11.40 3.90 -3.94
CA GLY A 140 12.61 3.71 -3.12
C GLY A 140 12.60 4.43 -1.78
N TYR A 141 11.43 4.79 -1.25
CA TYR A 141 11.24 5.68 -0.09
C TYR A 141 11.80 7.10 -0.29
N THR A 142 12.20 7.46 -1.50
CA THR A 142 12.81 8.76 -1.82
C THR A 142 11.95 9.63 -2.72
N ALA A 143 11.05 9.03 -3.48
CA ALA A 143 10.12 9.70 -4.38
C ALA A 143 8.79 8.94 -4.47
N GLY A 144 7.77 9.55 -5.10
CA GLY A 144 6.43 9.00 -5.27
C GLY A 144 5.38 9.74 -4.46
N TYR A 145 4.12 9.51 -4.80
CA TYR A 145 2.97 10.14 -4.13
C TYR A 145 1.67 9.41 -4.43
N GLY A 146 0.67 9.59 -3.58
CA GLY A 146 -0.58 8.85 -3.65
C GLY A 146 -1.49 9.25 -4.81
N ASP A 147 -1.45 10.50 -5.24
CA ASP A 147 -2.28 11.08 -6.32
C ASP A 147 -1.61 11.02 -7.71
N GLU A 148 -0.56 10.23 -7.87
CA GLU A 148 0.06 10.00 -9.17
C GLU A 148 -0.98 9.48 -10.17
N PRO A 149 -1.03 10.00 -11.42
CA PRO A 149 -2.08 9.65 -12.38
C PRO A 149 -2.27 8.14 -12.61
N ARG A 150 -1.19 7.37 -12.53
CA ARG A 150 -1.24 5.88 -12.63
C ARG A 150 -1.85 5.19 -11.41
N HIS A 151 -2.10 5.93 -10.31
CA HIS A 151 -2.73 5.41 -9.08
C HIS A 151 -4.22 5.77 -8.98
N ASN A 152 -4.88 6.15 -10.07
CA ASN A 152 -6.30 6.48 -10.06
C ASN A 152 -7.16 5.25 -9.74
N GLY A 153 -7.85 5.29 -8.60
CA GLY A 153 -8.65 4.17 -8.07
C GLY A 153 -10.00 3.94 -8.75
N SER A 154 -10.39 4.74 -9.75
CA SER A 154 -11.74 4.69 -10.33
C SER A 154 -12.11 3.31 -10.86
N ARG A 155 -11.20 2.63 -11.56
CA ARG A 155 -11.49 1.30 -12.12
C ARG A 155 -11.71 0.22 -11.06
N LEU A 156 -10.87 0.22 -10.02
CA LEU A 156 -11.03 -0.70 -8.88
C LEU A 156 -12.33 -0.39 -8.12
N ALA A 157 -12.69 0.90 -7.99
CA ALA A 157 -13.94 1.31 -7.36
C ALA A 157 -15.17 0.86 -8.16
N GLN A 158 -15.15 0.95 -9.50
CA GLN A 158 -16.20 0.42 -10.37
C GLN A 158 -16.37 -1.10 -10.21
N LYS A 159 -15.30 -1.84 -9.88
CA LYS A 159 -15.36 -3.27 -9.58
C LYS A 159 -15.81 -3.59 -8.15
N GLY A 160 -16.15 -2.58 -7.36
CA GLY A 160 -16.80 -2.73 -6.07
C GLY A 160 -15.90 -2.54 -4.85
N ALA A 161 -14.66 -2.09 -4.99
CA ALA A 161 -13.81 -1.73 -3.86
C ALA A 161 -14.01 -0.26 -3.43
N VAL A 162 -13.66 0.08 -2.20
CA VAL A 162 -13.28 1.43 -1.80
C VAL A 162 -11.77 1.50 -1.86
N VAL A 163 -11.23 2.43 -2.65
CA VAL A 163 -9.78 2.56 -2.86
C VAL A 163 -9.26 3.76 -2.11
N VAL A 164 -8.16 3.59 -1.41
CA VAL A 164 -7.46 4.65 -0.69
C VAL A 164 -6.03 4.70 -1.20
N THR A 165 -5.53 5.89 -1.55
CA THR A 165 -4.11 6.14 -1.77
C THR A 165 -3.60 7.15 -0.75
N LEU A 166 -2.34 7.12 -0.40
CA LEU A 166 -1.80 7.97 0.67
C LEU A 166 -0.39 8.46 0.34
N ASN A 167 -0.05 9.64 0.86
CA ASN A 167 1.30 10.12 0.96
C ASN A 167 1.88 9.72 2.32
N TYR A 168 3.20 9.53 2.39
CA TYR A 168 3.96 9.32 3.62
C TYR A 168 5.30 10.03 3.54
N ARG A 169 5.87 10.44 4.67
CA ARG A 169 7.19 11.12 4.69
C ARG A 169 8.26 10.25 4.09
N MET A 170 9.09 10.86 3.26
CA MET A 170 10.12 10.18 2.47
C MET A 170 11.52 10.74 2.72
N GLY A 171 12.54 10.08 2.16
CA GLY A 171 13.91 10.52 2.25
C GLY A 171 14.36 10.75 3.69
N ALA A 172 15.12 11.81 3.91
CA ALA A 172 15.56 12.18 5.26
C ALA A 172 14.41 12.63 6.17
N PHE A 173 13.26 13.06 5.64
CA PHE A 173 12.11 13.45 6.47
C PHE A 173 11.38 12.24 7.05
N GLY A 174 11.38 11.11 6.34
CA GLY A 174 10.67 9.90 6.72
C GLY A 174 11.54 8.82 7.34
N PHE A 175 12.86 8.81 7.05
CA PHE A 175 13.71 7.65 7.35
C PHE A 175 15.07 8.02 7.96
N PHE A 176 15.23 9.23 8.47
CA PHE A 176 16.42 9.65 9.17
C PHE A 176 16.47 9.08 10.59
N ALA A 177 17.45 8.23 10.86
CA ALA A 177 17.68 7.63 12.16
C ALA A 177 18.84 8.37 12.86
N HIS A 178 18.60 8.87 14.08
CA HIS A 178 19.64 9.57 14.85
C HIS A 178 19.46 9.35 16.36
N PRO A 179 20.53 9.18 17.14
CA PRO A 179 20.44 8.92 18.57
C PRO A 179 19.67 10.01 19.35
N ALA A 180 19.89 11.29 19.00
CA ALA A 180 19.18 12.41 19.64
C ALA A 180 17.68 12.35 19.44
N LEU A 181 17.20 11.93 18.25
CA LEU A 181 15.78 11.76 17.96
C LEU A 181 15.20 10.52 18.65
N ALA A 182 16.01 9.48 18.77
CA ALA A 182 15.63 8.25 19.45
C ALA A 182 15.44 8.48 20.95
N ALA A 183 16.24 9.33 21.59
CA ALA A 183 16.11 9.66 23.00
C ALA A 183 14.72 10.25 23.34
N GLU A 184 14.06 10.91 22.39
CA GLU A 184 12.73 11.48 22.55
C GLU A 184 11.58 10.49 22.23
N SER A 185 11.91 9.29 21.76
CA SER A 185 10.93 8.33 21.17
C SER A 185 11.17 6.90 21.66
N ASN A 186 11.38 6.72 22.95
CA ASN A 186 11.60 5.41 23.59
C ASN A 186 12.73 4.59 22.92
N GLY A 187 13.75 5.26 22.43
CA GLY A 187 14.91 4.63 21.76
C GLY A 187 14.69 4.27 20.28
N ALA A 188 13.60 4.72 19.65
CA ALA A 188 13.26 4.43 18.25
C ALA A 188 13.39 5.68 17.37
N SER A 189 14.03 5.55 16.21
CA SER A 189 14.00 6.58 15.15
C SER A 189 14.29 5.95 13.78
N GLY A 190 13.93 6.64 12.69
CA GLY A 190 14.26 6.22 11.33
C GLY A 190 13.11 5.53 10.56
N ASN A 191 11.92 5.37 11.15
CA ASN A 191 10.77 4.74 10.48
C ASN A 191 9.52 5.63 10.48
N TYR A 192 9.68 6.94 10.42
CA TYR A 192 8.56 7.89 10.49
C TYR A 192 7.59 7.71 9.31
N GLY A 193 8.09 7.40 8.10
CA GLY A 193 7.26 7.09 6.95
C GLY A 193 6.40 5.84 7.16
N ILE A 194 6.90 4.82 7.86
CA ILE A 194 6.08 3.64 8.22
C ILE A 194 5.07 4.00 9.30
N MET A 195 5.41 4.87 10.27
CA MET A 195 4.46 5.38 11.26
C MET A 195 3.33 6.16 10.59
N ASP A 196 3.62 6.92 9.52
CA ASP A 196 2.62 7.64 8.72
C ASP A 196 1.64 6.66 8.06
N GLN A 197 2.15 5.57 7.47
CA GLN A 197 1.33 4.52 6.88
C GLN A 197 0.44 3.84 7.94
N VAL A 198 0.96 3.59 9.14
CA VAL A 198 0.15 3.09 10.28
C VAL A 198 -0.95 4.09 10.66
N ALA A 199 -0.63 5.39 10.73
CA ALA A 199 -1.62 6.43 11.04
C ALA A 199 -2.71 6.53 9.97
N ALA A 200 -2.35 6.41 8.69
CA ALA A 200 -3.31 6.36 7.59
C ALA A 200 -4.23 5.13 7.69
N LEU A 201 -3.69 3.97 8.02
CA LEU A 201 -4.49 2.76 8.25
C LEU A 201 -5.41 2.90 9.47
N GLN A 202 -4.95 3.53 10.54
CA GLN A 202 -5.79 3.86 11.69
C GLN A 202 -6.91 4.84 11.33
N TRP A 203 -6.63 5.83 10.45
CA TRP A 203 -7.65 6.71 9.92
C TRP A 203 -8.68 5.92 9.09
N VAL A 204 -8.24 5.00 8.23
CA VAL A 204 -9.12 4.09 7.47
C VAL A 204 -10.02 3.31 8.41
N GLN A 205 -9.50 2.71 9.47
CA GLN A 205 -10.30 1.96 10.45
C GLN A 205 -11.42 2.81 11.07
N ARG A 206 -11.19 4.09 11.33
CA ARG A 206 -12.17 4.97 11.97
C ARG A 206 -13.17 5.60 11.01
N ASN A 207 -12.81 5.79 9.73
CA ASN A 207 -13.58 6.65 8.84
C ASN A 207 -14.14 5.96 7.59
N ILE A 208 -13.54 4.83 7.16
CA ILE A 208 -13.82 4.29 5.81
C ILE A 208 -15.26 3.78 5.65
N ALA A 209 -15.93 3.46 6.74
CA ALA A 209 -17.35 3.08 6.72
C ALA A 209 -18.23 4.17 6.13
N GLN A 210 -17.89 5.45 6.34
CA GLN A 210 -18.63 6.59 5.79
C GLN A 210 -18.51 6.69 4.26
N PHE A 211 -17.47 6.09 3.70
CA PHE A 211 -17.24 5.98 2.25
C PHE A 211 -17.75 4.66 1.67
N GLY A 212 -18.52 3.89 2.45
CA GLY A 212 -19.08 2.60 2.05
C GLY A 212 -18.12 1.40 2.22
N GLY A 213 -16.93 1.60 2.76
CA GLY A 213 -15.97 0.55 3.02
C GLY A 213 -16.25 -0.21 4.33
N ASP A 214 -15.81 -1.45 4.41
CA ASP A 214 -15.83 -2.26 5.62
C ASP A 214 -14.44 -2.22 6.28
N PRO A 215 -14.28 -1.60 7.45
CA PRO A 215 -12.98 -1.56 8.14
C PRO A 215 -12.43 -2.95 8.49
N ALA A 216 -13.28 -3.98 8.58
CA ALA A 216 -12.85 -5.36 8.75
C ALA A 216 -12.33 -6.01 7.44
N LYS A 217 -12.51 -5.34 6.29
CA LYS A 217 -12.12 -5.86 4.97
C LYS A 217 -11.01 -5.04 4.31
N VAL A 218 -10.05 -4.56 5.08
CA VAL A 218 -8.91 -3.79 4.59
C VAL A 218 -7.84 -4.71 4.02
N THR A 219 -7.45 -4.48 2.78
CA THR A 219 -6.27 -5.08 2.13
C THR A 219 -5.28 -3.97 1.79
N ILE A 220 -4.05 -4.09 2.24
CA ILE A 220 -2.96 -3.18 1.88
C ILE A 220 -2.25 -3.70 0.63
N PHE A 221 -1.90 -2.81 -0.30
CA PHE A 221 -1.18 -3.20 -1.51
C PHE A 221 -0.18 -2.13 -1.92
N GLY A 222 0.92 -2.56 -2.56
CA GLY A 222 1.97 -1.64 -2.96
C GLY A 222 3.02 -2.31 -3.83
N GLU A 223 3.75 -1.47 -4.55
CA GLU A 223 4.80 -1.88 -5.48
C GLU A 223 6.16 -1.35 -5.01
N SER A 224 7.25 -2.11 -5.27
CA SER A 224 8.62 -1.69 -4.95
C SER A 224 8.80 -1.37 -3.46
N ALA A 225 9.18 -0.13 -3.12
CA ALA A 225 9.21 0.35 -1.74
C ALA A 225 7.83 0.26 -1.07
N GLY A 226 6.72 0.40 -1.82
CA GLY A 226 5.37 0.16 -1.33
C GLY A 226 5.12 -1.31 -0.98
N GLY A 227 5.57 -2.24 -1.80
CA GLY A 227 5.56 -3.68 -1.50
C GLY A 227 6.42 -4.01 -0.28
N ASN A 228 7.61 -3.39 -0.16
CA ASN A 228 8.45 -3.49 1.03
C ASN A 228 7.76 -2.90 2.27
N SER A 229 6.98 -1.83 2.11
CA SER A 229 6.15 -1.25 3.18
C SER A 229 5.05 -2.23 3.63
N VAL A 230 4.38 -2.91 2.67
CA VAL A 230 3.41 -3.98 3.01
C VAL A 230 4.09 -5.05 3.85
N GLY A 231 5.28 -5.52 3.46
CA GLY A 231 6.06 -6.48 4.25
C GLY A 231 6.44 -5.94 5.64
N ALA A 232 6.85 -4.67 5.72
CA ALA A 232 7.17 -4.00 6.98
C ALA A 232 5.95 -3.87 7.91
N LEU A 233 4.79 -3.51 7.37
CA LEU A 233 3.53 -3.44 8.12
C LEU A 233 3.07 -4.82 8.62
N ILE A 234 3.26 -5.86 7.80
CA ILE A 234 3.04 -7.25 8.23
C ILE A 234 3.95 -7.59 9.41
N ALA A 235 5.21 -7.15 9.41
CA ALA A 235 6.15 -7.39 10.51
C ALA A 235 5.97 -6.48 11.72
N SER A 236 5.28 -5.33 11.57
CA SER A 236 5.15 -4.31 12.61
C SER A 236 4.04 -4.63 13.61
N PRO A 237 4.32 -4.64 14.92
CA PRO A 237 3.27 -4.77 15.94
C PRO A 237 2.30 -3.58 15.96
N LEU A 238 2.73 -2.39 15.48
CA LEU A 238 1.89 -1.20 15.44
C LEU A 238 0.76 -1.29 14.40
N ALA A 239 0.89 -2.18 13.42
CA ALA A 239 -0.11 -2.39 12.37
C ALA A 239 -1.07 -3.57 12.65
N LYS A 240 -0.96 -4.18 13.84
CA LYS A 240 -1.78 -5.33 14.20
C LYS A 240 -3.28 -5.00 14.17
N GLY A 241 -4.06 -5.80 13.42
CA GLY A 241 -5.50 -5.64 13.29
C GLY A 241 -5.97 -4.52 12.36
N LEU A 242 -5.05 -3.79 11.69
CA LEU A 242 -5.41 -2.70 10.78
C LEU A 242 -5.73 -3.18 9.35
N PHE A 243 -5.39 -4.42 9.00
CA PHE A 243 -5.69 -5.06 7.71
C PHE A 243 -5.80 -6.57 7.86
N ARG A 244 -6.43 -7.22 6.88
CA ARG A 244 -6.65 -8.68 6.84
C ARG A 244 -5.99 -9.40 5.67
N GLY A 245 -5.41 -8.65 4.73
CA GLY A 245 -4.72 -9.19 3.55
C GLY A 245 -3.66 -8.24 3.02
N GLY A 246 -2.70 -8.74 2.27
CA GLY A 246 -1.63 -7.96 1.66
C GLY A 246 -1.36 -8.37 0.21
N ILE A 247 -1.07 -7.37 -0.66
CA ILE A 247 -0.59 -7.59 -2.02
C ILE A 247 0.77 -6.92 -2.16
N LEU A 248 1.79 -7.70 -2.47
CA LEU A 248 3.18 -7.28 -2.53
C LEU A 248 3.67 -7.42 -3.97
N GLN A 249 3.88 -6.28 -4.64
CA GLN A 249 4.32 -6.21 -6.02
C GLN A 249 5.79 -5.79 -6.05
N SER A 250 6.67 -6.64 -6.57
CA SER A 250 8.10 -6.36 -6.77
C SER A 250 8.82 -5.81 -5.53
N GLY A 251 8.33 -6.18 -4.35
CA GLY A 251 8.88 -5.77 -3.06
C GLY A 251 8.29 -6.57 -1.92
N THR A 252 9.12 -7.10 -1.03
CA THR A 252 8.69 -7.97 0.09
C THR A 252 9.19 -7.51 1.45
N GLY A 253 10.16 -6.60 1.49
CA GLY A 253 10.84 -6.20 2.72
C GLY A 253 11.77 -7.28 3.31
N LEU A 254 11.88 -8.46 2.71
CA LEU A 254 12.80 -9.51 3.16
C LEU A 254 14.25 -9.03 3.07
N GLY A 255 15.11 -9.45 4.02
CA GLY A 255 16.49 -8.97 4.16
C GLY A 255 16.58 -7.51 4.64
N GLY A 256 15.48 -6.89 4.92
CA GLY A 256 15.09 -5.52 5.00
C GLY A 256 15.71 -4.62 6.02
N PRO A 257 15.16 -4.39 7.22
CA PRO A 257 15.64 -3.27 8.03
C PRO A 257 17.07 -3.48 8.53
N ARG A 258 17.91 -2.42 8.35
CA ARG A 258 19.28 -2.38 8.85
C ARG A 258 19.29 -2.30 10.38
N SER A 259 20.42 -2.67 10.98
CA SER A 259 20.56 -2.57 12.42
C SER A 259 20.43 -1.11 12.89
N LYS A 260 19.92 -0.92 14.11
CA LYS A 260 19.81 0.41 14.73
C LYS A 260 21.17 1.10 14.79
N ASP A 261 22.21 0.38 15.17
CA ASP A 261 23.55 0.94 15.35
C ASP A 261 24.15 1.41 14.02
N ASP A 262 24.00 0.63 12.93
CA ASP A 262 24.43 1.05 11.59
C ASP A 262 23.71 2.32 11.15
N MET A 263 22.37 2.37 11.33
CA MET A 263 21.57 3.49 10.91
C MET A 263 21.83 4.75 11.74
N TYR A 264 22.11 4.59 13.04
CA TYR A 264 22.49 5.71 13.89
C TYR A 264 23.87 6.27 13.55
N ALA A 265 24.84 5.39 13.27
CA ALA A 265 26.17 5.81 12.79
C ALA A 265 26.07 6.56 11.46
N GLU A 266 25.22 6.10 10.53
CA GLU A 266 24.95 6.77 9.27
C GLU A 266 24.25 8.13 9.49
N GLY A 267 23.29 8.18 10.41
CA GLY A 267 22.58 9.40 10.77
C GLY A 267 23.48 10.47 11.38
N VAL A 268 24.39 10.08 12.27
CA VAL A 268 25.39 10.99 12.84
C VAL A 268 26.33 11.56 11.76
N ARG A 269 26.75 10.71 10.79
CA ARG A 269 27.55 11.20 9.65
C ARG A 269 26.75 12.20 8.79
N PHE A 270 25.48 11.92 8.54
CA PHE A 270 24.63 12.85 7.78
C PHE A 270 24.36 14.14 8.56
N ALA A 271 24.11 14.08 9.88
CA ALA A 271 23.97 15.26 10.73
C ALA A 271 25.21 16.17 10.68
N SER A 272 26.43 15.61 10.60
CA SER A 272 27.65 16.40 10.46
C SER A 272 27.73 17.19 9.14
N VAL A 273 27.13 16.68 8.06
CA VAL A 273 27.00 17.43 6.79
C VAL A 273 26.08 18.65 6.96
N LEU A 274 25.12 18.59 7.90
CA LEU A 274 24.24 19.70 8.26
C LEU A 274 24.86 20.63 9.32
N GLY A 275 26.14 20.41 9.72
CA GLY A 275 26.80 21.16 10.77
C GLY A 275 26.34 20.82 12.19
N VAL A 276 25.61 19.69 12.35
CA VAL A 276 25.11 19.28 13.67
C VAL A 276 26.00 18.17 14.24
N SER A 277 26.42 18.35 15.49
CA SER A 277 27.23 17.39 16.23
C SER A 277 26.55 16.98 17.54
N GLY A 278 26.96 15.80 18.06
CA GLY A 278 26.42 15.27 19.32
C GLY A 278 25.13 14.46 19.14
N ALA A 279 24.64 13.94 20.27
CA ALA A 279 23.49 13.03 20.33
C ALA A 279 22.46 13.41 21.41
N GLY A 280 22.61 14.60 22.02
CA GLY A 280 21.72 15.13 23.06
C GLY A 280 20.53 15.91 22.51
N ALA A 281 19.73 16.47 23.41
CA ALA A 281 18.53 17.26 23.09
C ALA A 281 18.85 18.47 22.21
N ASP A 282 19.98 19.14 22.42
CA ASP A 282 20.41 20.29 21.60
C ASP A 282 20.63 19.89 20.14
N ALA A 283 21.18 18.69 19.89
CA ALA A 283 21.35 18.18 18.55
C ALA A 283 19.98 17.91 17.88
N ALA A 284 18.98 17.37 18.61
CA ALA A 284 17.64 17.17 18.09
C ALA A 284 16.95 18.49 17.73
N ALA A 285 17.06 19.51 18.62
CA ALA A 285 16.52 20.85 18.37
C ALA A 285 17.19 21.53 17.16
N THR A 286 18.53 21.44 17.06
CA THR A 286 19.29 21.99 15.93
C THR A 286 18.92 21.31 14.61
N LEU A 287 18.79 19.97 14.60
CA LEU A 287 18.34 19.23 13.41
C LEU A 287 16.95 19.71 12.95
N ARG A 288 16.01 19.93 13.85
CA ARG A 288 14.67 20.44 13.52
C ARG A 288 14.66 21.87 12.99
N SER A 289 15.62 22.70 13.41
CA SER A 289 15.75 24.08 12.93
C SER A 289 16.31 24.18 11.51
N VAL A 290 16.89 23.09 10.95
CA VAL A 290 17.39 23.09 9.59
C VAL A 290 16.23 23.30 8.61
N PRO A 291 16.27 24.33 7.72
CA PRO A 291 15.23 24.54 6.72
C PRO A 291 15.04 23.29 5.82
N ALA A 292 13.79 23.00 5.46
CA ALA A 292 13.45 21.81 4.66
C ALA A 292 14.25 21.72 3.35
N ASP A 293 14.39 22.84 2.64
CA ASP A 293 15.17 22.90 1.39
C ASP A 293 16.66 22.61 1.62
N SER A 294 17.22 23.05 2.76
CA SER A 294 18.61 22.80 3.10
C SER A 294 18.82 21.34 3.47
N LEU A 295 17.90 20.75 4.23
CA LEU A 295 17.89 19.33 4.53
C LEU A 295 17.80 18.49 3.25
N GLN A 296 16.88 18.84 2.33
CA GLN A 296 16.71 18.13 1.06
C GLN A 296 17.97 18.25 0.19
N ARG A 297 18.55 19.44 0.05
CA ARG A 297 19.81 19.63 -0.69
C ARG A 297 20.97 18.83 -0.12
N ALA A 298 21.05 18.69 1.20
CA ALA A 298 22.11 17.95 1.87
C ALA A 298 22.06 16.43 1.61
N THR A 299 20.91 15.89 1.19
CA THR A 299 20.79 14.45 0.89
C THR A 299 21.55 14.03 -0.37
N ARG A 300 22.07 14.97 -1.14
CA ARG A 300 22.73 14.74 -2.44
C ARG A 300 23.92 15.68 -2.63
N LYS A 301 24.88 15.25 -3.44
CA LYS A 301 26.00 16.06 -3.90
C LYS A 301 26.10 15.99 -5.43
N PRO A 302 26.60 17.02 -6.10
CA PRO A 302 26.89 16.97 -7.53
C PRO A 302 27.83 15.80 -7.87
N ASP A 303 27.55 15.08 -8.95
CA ASP A 303 28.36 13.95 -9.42
C ASP A 303 29.47 14.34 -10.39
N GLY A 304 29.57 15.63 -10.70
CA GLY A 304 30.54 16.18 -11.67
C GLY A 304 30.18 15.91 -13.14
N LYS A 305 29.04 15.26 -13.40
CA LYS A 305 28.56 14.92 -14.76
C LYS A 305 27.22 15.60 -15.10
N GLY A 306 26.84 16.61 -14.32
CA GLY A 306 25.56 17.31 -14.43
C GLY A 306 24.39 16.67 -13.66
N GLY A 307 24.64 15.60 -12.90
CA GLY A 307 23.71 14.91 -12.02
C GLY A 307 24.10 15.02 -10.55
N PHE A 308 23.48 14.17 -9.74
CA PHE A 308 23.69 14.11 -8.28
C PHE A 308 23.90 12.67 -7.80
N THR A 309 24.77 12.51 -6.81
CA THR A 309 24.91 11.27 -6.04
C THR A 309 24.24 11.45 -4.68
N SER A 310 23.42 10.49 -4.25
CA SER A 310 22.85 10.49 -2.91
C SER A 310 23.95 10.33 -1.85
N VAL A 311 23.90 11.19 -0.83
CA VAL A 311 24.73 11.09 0.38
C VAL A 311 23.95 10.60 1.58
N PHE A 312 22.63 10.44 1.43
CA PHE A 312 21.72 9.88 2.43
C PHE A 312 21.05 8.63 1.85
N ALA A 313 21.27 7.48 2.48
CA ALA A 313 20.65 6.23 2.09
C ALA A 313 19.32 6.05 2.83
N THR A 314 18.21 6.17 2.09
CA THR A 314 16.87 5.92 2.66
C THR A 314 16.65 4.42 2.87
N ARG A 315 16.53 3.99 4.13
CA ARG A 315 16.38 2.58 4.50
C ARG A 315 15.50 2.43 5.73
N LEU A 316 14.85 1.28 5.85
CA LEU A 316 14.15 0.89 7.07
C LEU A 316 15.15 0.59 8.19
N THR A 317 14.81 0.98 9.40
CA THR A 317 15.62 0.79 10.61
C THR A 317 14.98 -0.30 11.49
N ARG A 318 15.77 -1.24 11.96
CA ARG A 318 15.34 -2.15 13.03
C ARG A 318 15.43 -1.41 14.36
N ASP A 319 14.42 -0.60 14.66
CA ASP A 319 14.40 0.38 15.73
C ASP A 319 13.89 -0.15 17.09
N GLY A 320 13.35 -1.38 17.09
CA GLY A 320 12.81 -2.00 18.30
C GLY A 320 11.33 -1.67 18.59
N LEU A 321 10.75 -0.65 17.94
CA LEU A 321 9.37 -0.21 18.14
C LEU A 321 8.50 -0.47 16.90
N VAL A 322 8.84 0.17 15.79
CA VAL A 322 8.09 0.02 14.51
C VAL A 322 8.46 -1.32 13.87
N LEU A 323 9.74 -1.62 13.85
CA LEU A 323 10.30 -2.89 13.33
C LEU A 323 11.24 -3.48 14.39
N PRO A 324 10.72 -4.31 15.29
CA PRO A 324 11.53 -4.96 16.34
C PRO A 324 12.56 -5.95 15.78
N THR A 325 12.26 -6.53 14.60
CA THR A 325 13.11 -7.52 13.93
C THR A 325 13.00 -7.36 12.41
N THR A 326 13.71 -8.17 11.64
CA THR A 326 13.57 -8.23 10.18
C THR A 326 12.25 -8.89 9.79
N VAL A 327 11.75 -8.59 8.57
CA VAL A 327 10.46 -9.12 8.08
C VAL A 327 10.48 -10.65 8.04
N ASP A 328 11.56 -11.23 7.53
CA ASP A 328 11.76 -12.69 7.49
C ASP A 328 11.77 -13.32 8.88
N SER A 329 12.45 -12.70 9.85
CA SER A 329 12.47 -13.18 11.23
C SER A 329 11.10 -13.06 11.90
N ALA A 330 10.34 -11.98 11.65
CA ALA A 330 8.99 -11.83 12.18
C ALA A 330 8.05 -12.93 11.66
N LEU A 331 8.10 -13.19 10.35
CA LEU A 331 7.35 -14.27 9.70
C LEU A 331 7.78 -15.64 10.24
N ALA A 332 9.09 -15.93 10.27
CA ALA A 332 9.61 -17.22 10.70
C ALA A 332 9.27 -17.54 12.17
N ARG A 333 9.28 -16.54 13.05
CA ARG A 333 8.93 -16.70 14.48
C ARG A 333 7.43 -16.66 14.77
N GLY A 334 6.59 -16.25 13.79
CA GLY A 334 5.16 -16.07 13.99
C GLY A 334 4.77 -14.84 14.81
N SER A 335 5.68 -13.84 14.92
CA SER A 335 5.40 -12.56 15.58
C SER A 335 4.82 -11.51 14.63
N ALA A 336 4.76 -11.80 13.33
CA ALA A 336 4.16 -10.96 12.30
C ALA A 336 2.61 -10.99 12.37
N ASN A 337 1.99 -10.00 11.74
CA ASN A 337 0.55 -10.00 11.42
C ASN A 337 0.32 -10.93 10.23
N ILE A 338 0.27 -12.24 10.47
CA ILE A 338 0.26 -13.23 9.39
C ILE A 338 -1.14 -13.27 8.78
N VAL A 339 -1.23 -12.78 7.56
CA VAL A 339 -2.46 -12.66 6.76
C VAL A 339 -2.26 -13.35 5.40
N PRO A 340 -3.34 -13.72 4.69
CA PRO A 340 -3.24 -14.14 3.29
C PRO A 340 -2.61 -13.07 2.41
N VAL A 341 -1.81 -13.49 1.41
CA VAL A 341 -1.09 -12.55 0.54
C VAL A 341 -1.13 -12.95 -0.94
N LEU A 342 -1.16 -11.95 -1.83
CA LEU A 342 -0.71 -12.06 -3.20
C LEU A 342 0.72 -11.49 -3.27
N VAL A 343 1.64 -12.21 -3.85
CA VAL A 343 3.05 -11.77 -3.95
C VAL A 343 3.58 -12.05 -5.33
N GLY A 344 4.29 -11.10 -5.93
CA GLY A 344 4.87 -11.34 -7.24
C GLY A 344 5.97 -10.36 -7.62
N ALA A 345 6.47 -10.55 -8.83
CA ALA A 345 7.52 -9.74 -9.43
C ALA A 345 7.32 -9.66 -10.94
N ASN A 346 8.00 -8.69 -11.57
CA ASN A 346 8.01 -8.55 -13.02
C ASN A 346 9.19 -9.33 -13.62
N GLY A 347 8.96 -10.00 -14.76
CA GLY A 347 9.93 -10.90 -15.37
C GLY A 347 11.24 -10.25 -15.82
N GLY A 348 11.27 -8.94 -16.00
CA GLY A 348 12.47 -8.16 -16.37
C GLY A 348 13.30 -7.66 -15.18
N GLU A 349 12.89 -7.91 -13.92
CA GLU A 349 13.58 -7.44 -12.71
C GLU A 349 14.73 -8.35 -12.27
N GLY A 350 14.89 -9.49 -12.94
CA GLY A 350 15.88 -10.49 -12.59
C GLY A 350 15.42 -11.47 -11.50
N ASP A 351 16.25 -12.47 -11.28
CA ASP A 351 15.89 -13.64 -10.48
C ASP A 351 15.71 -13.34 -8.97
N ASN A 352 16.37 -12.31 -8.45
CA ASN A 352 16.28 -11.92 -7.03
C ASN A 352 14.88 -11.46 -6.63
N ALA A 353 14.18 -10.71 -7.49
CA ALA A 353 12.85 -10.20 -7.19
C ALA A 353 11.83 -11.36 -7.07
N TYR A 354 11.87 -12.30 -8.03
CA TYR A 354 11.02 -13.48 -7.98
C TYR A 354 11.38 -14.41 -6.80
N ALA A 355 12.68 -14.62 -6.53
CA ALA A 355 13.12 -15.43 -5.40
C ALA A 355 12.63 -14.84 -4.06
N ALA A 356 12.64 -13.51 -3.90
CA ALA A 356 12.10 -12.84 -2.72
C ALA A 356 10.58 -13.05 -2.60
N ALA A 357 9.81 -12.93 -3.69
CA ALA A 357 8.38 -13.19 -3.70
C ALA A 357 8.06 -14.65 -3.33
N ARG A 358 8.82 -15.59 -3.89
CA ARG A 358 8.73 -17.01 -3.58
C ARG A 358 9.06 -17.29 -2.10
N ALA A 359 10.13 -16.70 -1.57
CA ALA A 359 10.53 -16.87 -0.17
C ALA A 359 9.48 -16.34 0.79
N PHE A 360 8.88 -15.17 0.49
CA PHE A 360 7.78 -14.61 1.27
C PHE A 360 6.56 -15.54 1.27
N SER A 361 6.20 -16.08 0.11
CA SER A 361 5.11 -17.06 -0.04
C SER A 361 5.35 -18.31 0.81
N ARG A 362 6.58 -18.82 0.81
CA ARG A 362 6.97 -19.98 1.64
C ARG A 362 6.87 -19.69 3.14
N LEU A 363 7.36 -18.54 3.59
CA LEU A 363 7.29 -18.13 4.99
C LEU A 363 5.83 -17.98 5.45
N THR A 364 4.97 -17.39 4.60
CA THR A 364 3.54 -17.22 4.88
C THR A 364 2.82 -18.58 4.98
N THR A 365 3.04 -19.47 4.02
CA THR A 365 2.39 -20.80 4.02
C THR A 365 2.89 -21.70 5.14
N ALA A 366 4.16 -21.58 5.55
CA ALA A 366 4.71 -22.29 6.70
C ALA A 366 4.02 -21.89 8.03
N LYS A 367 3.27 -20.77 8.05
CA LYS A 367 2.47 -20.33 9.21
C LYS A 367 0.98 -20.59 9.04
N GLY A 368 0.59 -21.44 8.09
CA GLY A 368 -0.78 -21.85 7.88
C GLY A 368 -1.66 -20.84 7.12
N GLN A 369 -1.09 -19.74 6.58
CA GLN A 369 -1.82 -18.82 5.75
C GLN A 369 -1.64 -19.10 4.27
N LYS A 370 -2.62 -18.68 3.46
CA LYS A 370 -2.56 -18.83 2.01
C LYS A 370 -1.69 -17.74 1.39
N ALA A 371 -0.91 -18.12 0.39
CA ALA A 371 -0.20 -17.22 -0.48
C ALA A 371 -0.52 -17.57 -1.94
N TRP A 372 -0.56 -16.56 -2.80
CA TRP A 372 -0.68 -16.70 -4.24
C TRP A 372 0.50 -15.99 -4.88
N LEU A 373 1.29 -16.75 -5.63
CA LEU A 373 2.48 -16.24 -6.29
C LEU A 373 2.16 -15.87 -7.74
N TYR A 374 2.71 -14.77 -8.26
CA TYR A 374 2.61 -14.42 -9.67
C TYR A 374 3.93 -13.97 -10.28
N LEU A 375 3.98 -14.04 -11.60
CA LEU A 375 5.00 -13.45 -12.45
C LEU A 375 4.33 -12.61 -13.52
N PHE A 376 4.61 -11.30 -13.56
CA PHE A 376 4.12 -10.43 -14.61
C PHE A 376 5.08 -10.44 -15.78
N THR A 377 4.59 -10.82 -16.98
CA THR A 377 5.43 -11.07 -18.18
C THR A 377 5.05 -10.22 -19.40
N ARG A 378 4.20 -9.20 -19.21
CA ARG A 378 3.83 -8.28 -20.30
C ARG A 378 5.03 -7.46 -20.75
N VAL A 379 5.32 -7.48 -22.05
CA VAL A 379 6.39 -6.71 -22.71
C VAL A 379 5.77 -5.87 -23.81
N GLY A 380 6.10 -4.58 -23.89
CA GLY A 380 5.68 -3.71 -24.99
C GLY A 380 6.29 -4.13 -26.33
N GLU A 381 5.56 -3.88 -27.41
CA GLU A 381 5.94 -4.38 -28.75
C GLU A 381 7.03 -3.54 -29.45
N ASP A 382 7.32 -2.31 -28.95
CA ASP A 382 8.38 -1.50 -29.52
C ASP A 382 9.79 -2.01 -29.15
N SER A 383 10.80 -1.58 -29.93
CA SER A 383 12.16 -2.09 -29.79
C SER A 383 12.83 -1.74 -28.44
N VAL A 384 12.42 -0.66 -27.79
CA VAL A 384 12.95 -0.21 -26.49
C VAL A 384 12.38 -1.10 -25.39
N ASN A 385 11.06 -1.31 -25.38
CA ASN A 385 10.39 -2.10 -24.37
C ASN A 385 10.64 -3.59 -24.50
N ARG A 386 10.85 -4.11 -25.73
CA ARG A 386 11.33 -5.48 -25.92
C ARG A 386 12.67 -5.73 -25.22
N LYS A 387 13.58 -4.74 -25.22
CA LYS A 387 14.87 -4.84 -24.52
C LYS A 387 14.73 -4.72 -23.00
N ARG A 388 13.76 -3.94 -22.52
CA ARG A 388 13.50 -3.77 -21.10
C ARG A 388 12.77 -4.98 -20.46
N GLY A 389 12.05 -5.75 -21.28
CA GLY A 389 11.19 -6.81 -20.77
C GLY A 389 10.00 -6.27 -19.97
N ALA A 390 9.43 -7.08 -19.09
CA ALA A 390 8.49 -6.65 -18.08
C ALA A 390 9.27 -5.92 -16.97
N TYR A 391 9.57 -4.64 -17.20
CA TYR A 391 10.45 -3.84 -16.34
C TYR A 391 9.80 -3.56 -14.97
N HIS A 392 10.61 -3.08 -14.02
CA HIS A 392 10.16 -2.68 -12.68
C HIS A 392 9.03 -1.65 -12.78
N SER A 393 7.96 -1.79 -11.98
CA SER A 393 6.74 -0.98 -11.97
C SER A 393 5.82 -1.08 -13.20
N ALA A 394 6.14 -1.93 -14.20
CA ALA A 394 5.29 -2.08 -15.39
C ALA A 394 3.88 -2.62 -15.08
N ASP A 395 3.68 -3.32 -14.00
CA ASP A 395 2.41 -3.91 -13.58
C ASP A 395 1.46 -2.91 -12.88
N ILE A 396 1.94 -1.72 -12.46
CA ILE A 396 1.11 -0.74 -11.72
C ILE A 396 -0.11 -0.30 -12.53
N THR A 397 0.07 0.05 -13.80
CA THR A 397 -1.03 0.51 -14.66
C THR A 397 -2.08 -0.58 -14.89
N PHE A 398 -1.67 -1.84 -14.93
CA PHE A 398 -2.57 -2.99 -15.01
C PHE A 398 -3.29 -3.25 -13.69
N THR A 399 -2.62 -3.04 -12.56
CA THR A 399 -3.20 -3.11 -11.22
C THR A 399 -4.37 -2.13 -11.05
N PHE A 400 -4.22 -0.90 -11.56
CA PHE A 400 -5.27 0.11 -11.51
C PHE A 400 -6.22 0.06 -12.72
N GLY A 401 -5.97 -0.80 -13.71
CA GLY A 401 -6.83 -0.97 -14.88
C GLY A 401 -6.86 0.26 -15.79
N ILE A 402 -5.80 1.06 -15.81
CA ILE A 402 -5.74 2.33 -16.53
C ILE A 402 -4.70 2.26 -17.64
N PRO A 403 -5.08 2.56 -18.90
CA PRO A 403 -4.10 2.84 -19.93
C PRO A 403 -3.32 4.13 -19.57
N HIS A 404 -2.09 3.99 -19.12
CA HIS A 404 -1.23 5.15 -18.85
C HIS A 404 -0.55 5.63 -20.14
N PRO A 405 -0.25 6.94 -20.32
CA PRO A 405 0.50 7.44 -21.48
C PRO A 405 1.84 6.75 -21.74
N LEU A 406 2.51 6.25 -20.68
CA LEU A 406 3.70 5.41 -20.83
C LEU A 406 3.40 4.07 -21.55
N LEU A 407 2.21 3.49 -21.39
CA LEU A 407 1.77 2.34 -22.19
C LEU A 407 1.46 2.74 -23.63
N ALA A 408 0.87 3.91 -23.86
CA ALA A 408 0.63 4.42 -25.20
C ALA A 408 1.95 4.68 -25.96
N SER A 409 2.98 5.17 -25.26
CA SER A 409 4.33 5.34 -25.81
C SER A 409 5.12 4.03 -25.93
N ALA A 410 4.72 3.00 -25.17
CA ALA A 410 5.33 1.67 -25.14
C ALA A 410 4.69 0.65 -26.11
N GLY A 411 3.84 1.12 -27.02
CA GLY A 411 3.05 0.25 -27.89
C GLY A 411 2.03 -0.57 -27.11
N SER A 412 0.76 -0.14 -27.11
CA SER A 412 -0.32 -0.96 -26.55
C SER A 412 -0.47 -2.24 -27.36
N THR A 413 -0.65 -3.36 -26.68
CA THR A 413 -0.93 -4.65 -27.31
C THR A 413 -2.44 -4.93 -27.29
N PRO A 414 -2.98 -5.76 -28.22
CA PRO A 414 -4.39 -6.10 -28.21
C PRO A 414 -4.87 -6.76 -26.91
N TYR A 415 -3.97 -7.38 -26.13
CA TYR A 415 -4.31 -8.06 -24.88
C TYR A 415 -4.16 -7.18 -23.64
N ASP A 416 -3.63 -5.95 -23.73
CA ASP A 416 -3.41 -5.09 -22.57
C ASP A 416 -4.69 -4.81 -21.80
N SER A 417 -5.78 -4.50 -22.49
CA SER A 417 -7.08 -4.27 -21.83
C SER A 417 -7.60 -5.53 -21.12
N THR A 418 -7.47 -6.69 -21.75
CA THR A 418 -7.87 -7.97 -21.15
C THR A 418 -7.03 -8.31 -19.92
N LEU A 419 -5.71 -8.05 -19.98
CA LEU A 419 -4.82 -8.29 -18.87
C LEU A 419 -5.11 -7.33 -17.71
N ALA A 420 -5.35 -6.03 -17.98
CA ALA A 420 -5.73 -5.04 -16.98
C ALA A 420 -7.07 -5.40 -16.31
N GLU A 421 -8.05 -5.83 -17.08
CA GLU A 421 -9.32 -6.34 -16.55
C GLU A 421 -9.11 -7.56 -15.65
N ALA A 422 -8.30 -8.51 -16.09
CA ALA A 422 -7.99 -9.70 -15.30
C ALA A 422 -7.30 -9.37 -13.99
N MET A 423 -6.27 -8.51 -14.00
CA MET A 423 -5.55 -8.12 -12.80
C MET A 423 -6.44 -7.38 -11.80
N THR A 424 -7.27 -6.44 -12.28
CA THR A 424 -8.22 -5.74 -11.41
C THR A 424 -9.26 -6.70 -10.81
N ASP A 425 -9.75 -7.69 -11.58
CA ASP A 425 -10.69 -8.69 -11.07
C ASP A 425 -10.06 -9.59 -10.01
N TYR A 426 -8.85 -10.09 -10.23
CA TYR A 426 -8.14 -10.89 -9.21
C TYR A 426 -7.89 -10.10 -7.92
N PHE A 427 -7.43 -8.85 -8.03
CA PHE A 427 -7.07 -8.04 -6.88
C PHE A 427 -8.31 -7.63 -6.06
N VAL A 428 -9.39 -7.22 -6.71
CA VAL A 428 -10.65 -6.91 -6.04
C VAL A 428 -11.29 -8.17 -5.45
N SER A 429 -11.22 -9.32 -6.13
CA SER A 429 -11.68 -10.60 -5.60
C SER A 429 -10.92 -10.99 -4.33
N PHE A 430 -9.60 -10.85 -4.35
CA PHE A 430 -8.77 -11.08 -3.17
C PHE A 430 -9.13 -10.11 -2.03
N ALA A 431 -9.27 -8.82 -2.30
CA ALA A 431 -9.66 -7.86 -1.28
C ALA A 431 -11.04 -8.17 -0.69
N ASN A 432 -11.97 -8.69 -1.50
CA ASN A 432 -13.32 -9.02 -1.08
C ASN A 432 -13.40 -10.32 -0.24
N THR A 433 -12.66 -11.36 -0.64
CA THR A 433 -12.84 -12.73 -0.09
C THR A 433 -11.58 -13.35 0.47
N LEU A 434 -10.43 -12.70 0.33
CA LEU A 434 -9.09 -13.28 0.57
C LEU A 434 -8.80 -14.49 -0.33
N ASP A 435 -9.45 -14.53 -1.50
CA ASP A 435 -9.21 -15.51 -2.56
C ASP A 435 -9.35 -14.80 -3.93
N PRO A 436 -8.30 -14.78 -4.77
CA PRO A 436 -8.36 -14.11 -6.08
C PRO A 436 -9.34 -14.78 -7.05
N ASN A 437 -9.79 -16.00 -6.75
CA ASN A 437 -10.76 -16.75 -7.55
C ASN A 437 -12.22 -16.49 -7.14
N GLY A 438 -12.43 -15.73 -6.06
CA GLY A 438 -13.77 -15.36 -5.58
C GLY A 438 -14.45 -14.26 -6.42
N PRO A 439 -15.63 -13.75 -5.99
CA PRO A 439 -16.26 -12.60 -6.63
C PRO A 439 -15.39 -11.33 -6.57
N PRO A 440 -15.34 -10.52 -7.65
CA PRO A 440 -16.12 -10.61 -8.88
C PRO A 440 -15.62 -11.61 -9.92
N ASN A 441 -14.43 -12.20 -9.77
CA ASN A 441 -13.87 -13.15 -10.73
C ASN A 441 -14.79 -14.40 -10.93
N SER A 442 -15.13 -15.10 -9.86
CA SER A 442 -16.07 -16.25 -9.83
C SER A 442 -15.91 -17.24 -11.00
N GLY A 443 -14.67 -17.58 -11.34
CA GLY A 443 -14.35 -18.54 -12.40
C GLY A 443 -14.35 -18.00 -13.84
N LYS A 444 -14.46 -16.67 -14.01
CA LYS A 444 -14.35 -16.02 -15.35
C LYS A 444 -12.93 -16.05 -15.91
N LEU A 445 -11.93 -16.11 -15.03
CA LEU A 445 -10.52 -16.09 -15.36
C LEU A 445 -9.88 -17.44 -15.05
N PRO A 446 -8.69 -17.75 -15.60
CA PRO A 446 -7.92 -18.91 -15.22
C PRO A 446 -7.76 -19.00 -13.71
N ARG A 447 -7.88 -20.21 -13.15
CA ARG A 447 -7.74 -20.40 -11.72
C ARG A 447 -6.33 -20.03 -11.26
N TRP A 448 -6.21 -19.10 -10.30
CA TRP A 448 -4.95 -18.79 -9.65
C TRP A 448 -4.72 -19.82 -8.53
N PRO A 449 -3.72 -20.70 -8.65
CA PRO A 449 -3.49 -21.73 -7.63
C PRO A 449 -2.92 -21.12 -6.36
N VAL A 450 -3.28 -21.68 -5.22
CA VAL A 450 -2.59 -21.39 -3.96
C VAL A 450 -1.16 -21.89 -4.08
N TYR A 451 -0.20 -21.09 -3.65
CA TYR A 451 1.21 -21.46 -3.66
C TYR A 451 1.45 -22.77 -2.86
N ALA A 452 2.08 -23.74 -3.53
CA ALA A 452 2.46 -25.01 -2.95
C ALA A 452 3.99 -25.11 -2.86
N PRO A 453 4.57 -25.13 -1.65
CA PRO A 453 6.00 -25.36 -1.49
C PRO A 453 6.43 -26.70 -2.15
N GLY A 454 7.52 -26.65 -2.91
CA GLY A 454 8.02 -27.84 -3.60
C GLY A 454 7.57 -27.97 -5.05
N VAL A 455 6.40 -27.45 -5.41
CA VAL A 455 5.94 -27.31 -6.81
C VAL A 455 6.25 -25.92 -7.35
N ASP A 456 6.18 -24.90 -6.46
CA ASP A 456 6.37 -23.49 -6.78
C ASP A 456 5.39 -22.98 -7.85
N THR A 457 4.11 -23.30 -7.62
CA THR A 457 3.01 -22.92 -8.48
C THR A 457 2.83 -21.40 -8.49
N TYR A 458 2.68 -20.79 -9.65
CA TYR A 458 2.42 -19.36 -9.80
C TYR A 458 1.41 -19.08 -10.91
N LEU A 459 0.84 -17.88 -10.93
CA LEU A 459 0.08 -17.39 -12.07
C LEU A 459 1.00 -16.52 -12.94
N GLU A 460 1.13 -16.84 -14.21
CA GLU A 460 1.71 -15.94 -15.20
C GLU A 460 0.67 -14.91 -15.61
N LEU A 461 0.98 -13.63 -15.41
CA LEU A 461 0.17 -12.47 -15.81
C LEU A 461 0.84 -11.82 -17.03
N GLY A 462 0.37 -12.15 -18.21
CA GLY A 462 0.99 -11.73 -19.45
C GLY A 462 0.11 -12.01 -20.67
N PRO A 463 0.72 -12.18 -21.86
CA PRO A 463 -0.01 -12.44 -23.11
C PRO A 463 -0.98 -13.62 -23.02
N GLN A 464 -0.62 -14.62 -22.23
CA GLN A 464 -1.45 -15.77 -21.90
C GLN A 464 -1.46 -15.93 -20.39
N THR A 465 -2.50 -15.39 -19.72
CA THR A 465 -2.66 -15.59 -18.29
C THR A 465 -2.95 -17.06 -18.00
N ALA A 466 -2.05 -17.73 -17.29
CA ALA A 466 -2.16 -19.15 -16.98
C ALA A 466 -1.41 -19.57 -15.72
N ALA A 467 -1.88 -20.61 -15.03
CA ALA A 467 -1.12 -21.26 -13.97
C ALA A 467 0.11 -21.96 -14.53
N ARG A 468 1.24 -21.84 -13.83
CA ARG A 468 2.54 -22.43 -14.20
C ARG A 468 3.22 -22.96 -12.94
N ASP A 469 4.26 -23.76 -13.13
CA ASP A 469 5.07 -24.34 -12.08
C ASP A 469 6.56 -24.07 -12.29
N GLY A 470 7.29 -23.89 -11.20
CA GLY A 470 8.75 -24.02 -11.16
C GLY A 470 9.55 -22.99 -11.95
N TYR A 471 9.08 -21.73 -12.08
CA TYR A 471 9.85 -20.70 -12.79
C TYR A 471 11.26 -20.56 -12.20
N ARG A 472 12.29 -20.82 -13.06
CA ARG A 472 13.71 -20.73 -12.68
C ARG A 472 14.03 -21.33 -11.29
N ARG A 473 13.40 -22.44 -10.94
CA ARG A 473 13.45 -23.05 -9.60
C ARG A 473 14.88 -23.26 -9.11
N ILE A 474 15.79 -23.77 -9.96
CA ILE A 474 17.18 -24.03 -9.58
C ILE A 474 17.89 -22.73 -9.17
N VAL A 475 17.67 -21.65 -9.91
CA VAL A 475 18.27 -20.33 -9.59
C VAL A 475 17.68 -19.76 -8.31
N ALA A 476 16.36 -19.83 -8.15
CA ALA A 476 15.67 -19.37 -6.95
C ALA A 476 16.10 -20.15 -5.69
N ASP A 477 16.27 -21.47 -5.79
CA ASP A 477 16.80 -22.30 -4.68
C ASP A 477 18.23 -21.94 -4.32
N SER A 478 19.07 -21.63 -5.31
CA SER A 478 20.44 -21.20 -5.10
C SER A 478 20.51 -19.84 -4.39
N LEU A 479 19.64 -18.90 -4.77
CA LEU A 479 19.56 -17.58 -4.13
C LEU A 479 19.02 -17.68 -2.69
N ASP A 480 18.01 -18.51 -2.44
CA ASP A 480 17.52 -18.82 -1.11
C ASP A 480 18.63 -19.40 -0.21
N LEU A 481 19.44 -20.30 -0.76
CA LEU A 481 20.57 -20.90 -0.03
C LEU A 481 21.66 -19.88 0.28
N MET A 482 21.97 -18.96 -0.65
CA MET A 482 22.94 -17.89 -0.43
C MET A 482 22.45 -16.89 0.63
N ALA A 483 21.17 -16.54 0.63
CA ALA A 483 20.58 -15.67 1.63
C ALA A 483 20.65 -16.29 3.04
N ARG A 484 20.35 -17.59 3.16
CA ARG A 484 20.51 -18.34 4.43
C ARG A 484 21.93 -18.36 4.93
N ARG A 485 22.92 -18.56 4.04
CA ARG A 485 24.37 -18.58 4.40
C ARG A 485 24.86 -17.23 4.88
N ARG A 486 24.32 -16.13 4.36
CA ARG A 486 24.63 -14.77 4.83
C ARG A 486 23.95 -14.42 6.16
N GLY A 487 23.10 -15.28 6.70
CA GLY A 487 22.33 -15.01 7.91
C GLY A 487 21.13 -14.09 7.69
N ASP A 488 20.82 -13.78 6.42
CA ASP A 488 19.71 -12.91 6.04
C ASP A 488 18.36 -13.63 6.28
N VAL A 489 18.37 -14.98 6.20
CA VAL A 489 17.20 -15.83 6.50
C VAL A 489 17.68 -17.02 7.34
N ARG A 490 17.30 -17.11 8.60
CA ARG A 490 17.50 -18.32 9.41
C ARG A 490 16.36 -19.31 9.18
N PRO A 491 16.60 -20.64 9.30
CA PRO A 491 15.62 -21.68 9.07
C PRO A 491 14.39 -21.56 9.95
#